data_0083a51c7c4c3f316e93a198116928eb
#
_entry.id   0083a51c7c4c3f316e93a198116928eb
#
_cell.length_a   1.000
_cell.length_b   1.000
_cell.length_c   1.000
_cell.angle_alpha   90.00
_cell.angle_beta   90.00
_cell.angle_gamma   90.00
#
_symmetry.space_group_name_H-M   'P 1'
#
loop_
_entity.id
_entity.type
_entity.pdbx_description
1 polymer ?
#
loop_
_entity_poly.entity_id
_entity_poly.type
_entity_poly.pdbx_seq_one_letter_code
_entity_poly.pdbx_strand_id
1 'polypeptide(L)'
;MLFNCSKDFAEVTMKYDYDFLIFIGRFQPFHNGHKYVIEQALAQGQRLILLCGSAHQPRSLRNPWSVLEREEAIRSCFSHEENERIAIAPLMDVLYNDELWLRNVQQTMSGIIDAHFKTSETEPKVGLIGHSKDSTSYYLKLFPQWSAIEVENFQGISSTPIRKAFFDNPKQVPLEQLPLEIVTFLARFAQSDDYAELQEEWQFIQKYQQGWAQAPYPPTFVTVDAVVIQSGHILLVERKARPGKGQWALPGGFIRPEETLLAACLRELREETKLKVPEPVLKGSIVSQQVFDDPKRSARGRTITQAFHLELKPDTKLPKVKGGDDAKAAFWLPLSQLDSTKLYEDHYFIIQKFLGLI
;
A
#
# COMPACT_ATOMS: atom_id res chain seq x y z
N MET A 1 20.20 -13.49 -68.57
CA MET A 1 20.13 -14.31 -67.33
C MET A 1 20.04 -13.37 -66.14
N LEU A 2 18.85 -13.11 -65.65
CA LEU A 2 18.60 -12.32 -64.49
C LEU A 2 18.41 -13.27 -63.29
N PHE A 3 19.32 -13.26 -62.35
CA PHE A 3 19.18 -13.99 -61.10
C PHE A 3 18.24 -13.22 -60.17
N ASN A 4 17.04 -13.76 -60.02
CA ASN A 4 16.08 -13.32 -59.02
C ASN A 4 16.47 -13.98 -57.69
N CYS A 5 17.04 -13.21 -56.74
CA CYS A 5 17.38 -13.65 -55.41
C CYS A 5 16.28 -13.12 -54.46
N SER A 6 15.13 -13.80 -54.41
CA SER A 6 14.14 -13.61 -53.38
C SER A 6 14.69 -14.26 -52.08
N LYS A 7 15.25 -13.43 -51.22
CA LYS A 7 15.50 -13.84 -49.84
C LYS A 7 14.19 -13.84 -49.10
N ASP A 8 13.58 -15.03 -48.95
CA ASP A 8 12.56 -15.27 -47.94
C ASP A 8 13.19 -15.07 -46.55
N PHE A 9 13.05 -13.88 -46.00
CA PHE A 9 13.20 -13.72 -44.56
C PHE A 9 11.94 -14.34 -43.92
N ALA A 10 12.02 -15.63 -43.56
CA ALA A 10 11.09 -16.22 -42.64
C ALA A 10 11.16 -15.37 -41.36
N GLU A 11 10.11 -14.62 -41.08
CA GLU A 11 9.88 -14.07 -39.76
C GLU A 11 9.87 -15.24 -38.78
N VAL A 12 10.93 -15.38 -38.00
CA VAL A 12 10.98 -16.31 -36.88
C VAL A 12 10.02 -15.72 -35.85
N THR A 13 8.74 -16.06 -35.95
CA THR A 13 7.79 -15.79 -34.89
C THR A 13 8.24 -16.55 -33.66
N MET A 14 8.86 -15.85 -32.72
CA MET A 14 9.17 -16.43 -31.41
C MET A 14 7.83 -16.88 -30.78
N LYS A 15 7.69 -18.17 -30.61
CA LYS A 15 6.49 -18.75 -30.00
C LYS A 15 6.70 -18.74 -28.49
N TYR A 16 6.05 -17.79 -27.81
CA TYR A 16 6.04 -17.75 -26.36
C TYR A 16 5.13 -18.83 -25.77
N ASP A 17 5.44 -19.27 -24.57
CA ASP A 17 4.63 -20.27 -23.85
C ASP A 17 3.33 -19.66 -23.30
N TYR A 18 3.31 -18.33 -23.07
CA TYR A 18 2.19 -17.58 -22.54
C TYR A 18 1.95 -16.30 -23.35
N ASP A 19 0.68 -15.92 -23.51
CA ASP A 19 0.31 -14.62 -24.08
C ASP A 19 0.56 -13.50 -23.06
N PHE A 20 0.20 -13.76 -21.79
CA PHE A 20 0.42 -12.83 -20.69
C PHE A 20 1.02 -13.53 -19.48
N LEU A 21 2.03 -12.90 -18.88
CA LEU A 21 2.52 -13.24 -17.57
C LEU A 21 2.25 -12.09 -16.59
N ILE A 22 1.85 -12.41 -15.37
CA ILE A 22 1.51 -11.46 -14.32
C ILE A 22 2.57 -11.56 -13.23
N PHE A 23 3.09 -10.43 -12.80
CA PHE A 23 3.95 -10.36 -11.62
C PHE A 23 3.41 -9.29 -10.65
N ILE A 24 3.04 -9.72 -9.43
CA ILE A 24 2.49 -8.85 -8.39
C ILE A 24 3.58 -8.50 -7.39
N GLY A 25 3.82 -7.22 -7.16
CA GLY A 25 4.83 -6.78 -6.19
C GLY A 25 4.66 -5.33 -5.79
N ARG A 26 5.26 -4.94 -4.65
CA ARG A 26 5.29 -3.54 -4.23
C ARG A 26 6.43 -2.75 -4.86
N PHE A 27 7.54 -3.42 -5.17
CA PHE A 27 8.73 -2.81 -5.79
C PHE A 27 9.26 -1.59 -5.02
N GLN A 28 9.45 -1.72 -3.71
CA GLN A 28 9.79 -0.64 -2.77
C GLN A 28 11.12 -0.89 -2.01
N PRO A 29 12.32 -0.70 -2.63
CA PRO A 29 12.56 -0.40 -4.04
C PRO A 29 12.53 -1.64 -4.93
N PHE A 30 12.59 -1.41 -6.23
CA PHE A 30 12.96 -2.43 -7.21
C PHE A 30 14.39 -2.91 -6.94
N HIS A 31 14.69 -4.20 -7.18
CA HIS A 31 16.01 -4.80 -6.92
C HIS A 31 16.30 -5.96 -7.87
N ASN A 32 17.53 -6.47 -7.88
CA ASN A 32 17.97 -7.52 -8.79
C ASN A 32 17.09 -8.78 -8.76
N GLY A 33 16.52 -9.14 -7.60
CA GLY A 33 15.56 -10.24 -7.52
C GLY A 33 14.26 -9.98 -8.30
N HIS A 34 13.75 -8.74 -8.32
CA HIS A 34 12.60 -8.39 -9.15
C HIS A 34 12.98 -8.37 -10.64
N LYS A 35 14.15 -7.81 -10.98
CA LYS A 35 14.66 -7.79 -12.35
C LYS A 35 14.77 -9.20 -12.90
N TYR A 36 15.33 -10.12 -12.13
CA TYR A 36 15.46 -11.52 -12.52
C TYR A 36 14.10 -12.16 -12.84
N VAL A 37 13.06 -11.96 -12.00
CA VAL A 37 11.71 -12.49 -12.28
C VAL A 37 11.14 -11.90 -13.57
N ILE A 38 11.34 -10.61 -13.83
CA ILE A 38 10.88 -9.94 -15.06
C ILE A 38 11.60 -10.51 -16.29
N GLU A 39 12.90 -10.71 -16.23
CA GLU A 39 13.69 -11.32 -17.33
C GLU A 39 13.20 -12.74 -17.63
N GLN A 40 12.93 -13.55 -16.60
CA GLN A 40 12.33 -14.89 -16.77
C GLN A 40 10.92 -14.82 -17.36
N ALA A 41 10.14 -13.81 -16.99
CA ALA A 41 8.81 -13.60 -17.56
C ALA A 41 8.87 -13.20 -19.04
N LEU A 42 9.76 -12.28 -19.41
CA LEU A 42 9.94 -11.84 -20.80
C LEU A 42 10.51 -12.94 -21.71
N ALA A 43 11.23 -13.91 -21.15
CA ALA A 43 11.70 -15.07 -21.90
C ALA A 43 10.57 -16.08 -22.24
N GLN A 44 9.50 -16.17 -21.43
CA GLN A 44 8.44 -17.16 -21.55
C GLN A 44 7.12 -16.57 -22.05
N GLY A 45 6.85 -15.29 -21.82
CA GLY A 45 5.59 -14.63 -22.14
C GLY A 45 5.72 -13.57 -23.23
N GLN A 46 4.72 -13.46 -24.08
CA GLN A 46 4.67 -12.41 -25.10
C GLN A 46 4.59 -11.03 -24.46
N ARG A 47 3.80 -10.89 -23.40
CA ARG A 47 3.64 -9.65 -22.61
C ARG A 47 3.72 -9.93 -21.13
N LEU A 48 4.25 -8.97 -20.39
CA LEU A 48 4.31 -8.98 -18.93
C LEU A 48 3.43 -7.87 -18.36
N ILE A 49 2.63 -8.20 -17.36
CA ILE A 49 1.83 -7.25 -16.60
C ILE A 49 2.37 -7.19 -15.17
N LEU A 50 2.91 -6.03 -14.79
CA LEU A 50 3.36 -5.76 -13.42
C LEU A 50 2.22 -5.08 -12.66
N LEU A 51 1.71 -5.73 -11.63
CA LEU A 51 0.74 -5.13 -10.71
C LEU A 51 1.50 -4.51 -9.53
N CYS A 52 1.58 -3.18 -9.51
CA CYS A 52 2.24 -2.41 -8.45
C CYS A 52 1.33 -2.28 -7.24
N GLY A 53 1.49 -3.17 -6.27
CA GLY A 53 0.76 -3.15 -5.00
C GLY A 53 1.00 -1.88 -4.18
N SER A 54 0.18 -1.67 -3.16
CA SER A 54 0.17 -0.49 -2.30
C SER A 54 0.06 0.82 -3.11
N ALA A 55 -0.75 0.80 -4.16
CA ALA A 55 -1.11 2.00 -4.91
C ALA A 55 -2.09 2.86 -4.11
N HIS A 56 -2.11 4.16 -4.40
CA HIS A 56 -3.03 5.12 -3.78
C HIS A 56 -2.97 5.16 -2.24
N GLN A 57 -1.76 4.93 -1.70
CA GLN A 57 -1.47 5.13 -0.28
C GLN A 57 -0.57 6.36 -0.09
N PRO A 58 -0.63 7.02 1.08
CA PRO A 58 0.27 8.11 1.37
C PRO A 58 1.71 7.62 1.42
N ARG A 59 2.64 8.53 1.09
CA ARG A 59 4.07 8.26 1.23
C ARG A 59 4.39 7.93 2.69
N SER A 60 5.16 6.87 2.89
CA SER A 60 5.53 6.37 4.22
C SER A 60 6.84 5.61 4.18
N LEU A 61 7.41 5.27 5.32
CA LEU A 61 8.62 4.44 5.41
C LEU A 61 8.45 3.06 4.77
N ARG A 62 7.23 2.53 4.73
CA ARG A 62 6.90 1.26 4.08
C ARG A 62 6.73 1.41 2.57
N ASN A 63 6.15 2.53 2.13
CA ASN A 63 5.85 2.86 0.75
C ASN A 63 6.43 4.24 0.40
N PRO A 64 7.78 4.38 0.30
CA PRO A 64 8.43 5.67 0.08
C PRO A 64 8.16 6.26 -1.31
N TRP A 65 7.87 5.41 -2.31
CA TRP A 65 7.73 5.83 -3.70
C TRP A 65 6.32 5.61 -4.22
N SER A 66 5.78 6.62 -4.89
CA SER A 66 4.50 6.55 -5.61
C SER A 66 4.55 5.50 -6.73
N VAL A 67 3.39 5.16 -7.31
CA VAL A 67 3.34 4.24 -8.47
C VAL A 67 4.12 4.80 -9.64
N LEU A 68 3.99 6.10 -9.93
CA LEU A 68 4.70 6.75 -11.05
C LEU A 68 6.22 6.72 -10.88
N GLU A 69 6.72 7.00 -9.68
CA GLU A 69 8.16 6.92 -9.38
C GLU A 69 8.68 5.49 -9.51
N ARG A 70 7.90 4.50 -9.06
CA ARG A 70 8.27 3.07 -9.23
C ARG A 70 8.24 2.65 -10.69
N GLU A 71 7.26 3.08 -11.45
CA GLU A 71 7.17 2.83 -12.89
C GLU A 71 8.36 3.40 -13.64
N GLU A 72 8.72 4.69 -13.41
CA GLU A 72 9.91 5.32 -13.98
C GLU A 72 11.16 4.52 -13.64
N ALA A 73 11.35 4.16 -12.37
CA ALA A 73 12.50 3.40 -11.90
C ALA A 73 12.56 1.99 -12.49
N ILE A 74 11.44 1.28 -12.62
CA ILE A 74 11.40 -0.05 -13.24
C ILE A 74 11.75 0.05 -14.73
N ARG A 75 11.07 0.96 -15.47
CA ARG A 75 11.27 1.11 -16.91
C ARG A 75 12.69 1.48 -17.28
N SER A 76 13.39 2.24 -16.43
CA SER A 76 14.79 2.59 -16.65
C SER A 76 15.75 1.39 -16.65
N CYS A 77 15.34 0.25 -16.07
CA CYS A 77 16.14 -0.96 -15.98
C CYS A 77 16.05 -1.87 -17.22
N PHE A 78 15.21 -1.52 -18.21
CA PHE A 78 14.91 -2.36 -19.38
C PHE A 78 15.07 -1.59 -20.67
N SER A 79 15.40 -2.30 -21.76
CA SER A 79 15.50 -1.74 -23.12
C SER A 79 14.15 -1.22 -23.62
N HIS A 80 14.16 -0.47 -24.72
CA HIS A 80 12.93 0.00 -25.36
C HIS A 80 12.03 -1.16 -25.79
N GLU A 81 12.58 -2.19 -26.42
CA GLU A 81 11.85 -3.38 -26.87
C GLU A 81 11.21 -4.16 -25.72
N GLU A 82 11.94 -4.32 -24.60
CA GLU A 82 11.38 -4.97 -23.41
C GLU A 82 10.26 -4.12 -22.80
N ASN A 83 10.42 -2.81 -22.73
CA ASN A 83 9.42 -1.88 -22.20
C ASN A 83 8.11 -1.87 -23.01
N GLU A 84 8.14 -2.09 -24.32
CA GLU A 84 6.94 -2.25 -25.16
C GLU A 84 6.12 -3.49 -24.78
N ARG A 85 6.76 -4.48 -24.16
CA ARG A 85 6.15 -5.72 -23.72
C ARG A 85 5.72 -5.68 -22.25
N ILE A 86 6.08 -4.64 -21.49
CA ILE A 86 5.78 -4.50 -20.06
C ILE A 86 4.65 -3.50 -19.87
N ALA A 87 3.49 -3.97 -19.40
CA ALA A 87 2.42 -3.12 -18.88
C ALA A 87 2.55 -3.00 -17.36
N ILE A 88 2.47 -1.79 -16.83
CA ILE A 88 2.53 -1.54 -15.38
C ILE A 88 1.19 -0.94 -14.95
N ALA A 89 0.54 -1.55 -13.97
CA ALA A 89 -0.74 -1.10 -13.47
C ALA A 89 -0.75 -0.96 -11.94
N PRO A 90 -1.43 0.08 -11.41
CA PRO A 90 -1.61 0.23 -9.98
C PRO A 90 -2.55 -0.85 -9.43
N LEU A 91 -2.19 -1.41 -8.27
CA LEU A 91 -3.04 -2.31 -7.51
C LEU A 91 -3.21 -1.76 -6.09
N MET A 92 -4.45 -1.44 -5.72
CA MET A 92 -4.76 -1.02 -4.36
C MET A 92 -4.73 -2.23 -3.42
N ASP A 93 -4.05 -2.09 -2.30
CA ASP A 93 -4.20 -3.03 -1.20
C ASP A 93 -5.63 -2.94 -0.65
N VAL A 94 -6.17 -4.07 -0.18
CA VAL A 94 -7.44 -4.11 0.55
C VAL A 94 -7.17 -4.83 1.85
N LEU A 95 -6.80 -4.08 2.89
CA LEU A 95 -6.66 -4.64 4.22
C LEU A 95 -8.04 -5.09 4.72
N TYR A 96 -8.08 -6.20 5.45
CA TYR A 96 -9.27 -6.76 6.09
C TYR A 96 -10.35 -7.35 5.14
N ASN A 97 -10.06 -7.49 3.82
CA ASN A 97 -10.93 -8.20 2.88
C ASN A 97 -10.13 -8.79 1.69
N ASP A 98 -9.66 -10.02 1.85
CA ASP A 98 -8.86 -10.73 0.84
C ASP A 98 -9.68 -11.00 -0.43
N GLU A 99 -10.97 -11.30 -0.33
CA GLU A 99 -11.85 -11.57 -1.48
C GLU A 99 -11.98 -10.33 -2.39
N LEU A 100 -12.08 -9.14 -1.79
CA LEU A 100 -12.10 -7.91 -2.56
C LEU A 100 -10.75 -7.64 -3.24
N TRP A 101 -9.64 -7.95 -2.57
CA TRP A 101 -8.31 -7.83 -3.18
C TRP A 101 -8.17 -8.77 -4.38
N LEU A 102 -8.60 -10.05 -4.26
CA LEU A 102 -8.62 -11.01 -5.37
C LEU A 102 -9.44 -10.51 -6.55
N ARG A 103 -10.63 -10.01 -6.28
CA ARG A 103 -11.49 -9.40 -7.31
C ARG A 103 -10.82 -8.24 -8.01
N ASN A 104 -10.17 -7.35 -7.27
CA ASN A 104 -9.45 -6.19 -7.83
C ASN A 104 -8.30 -6.64 -8.75
N VAL A 105 -7.54 -7.66 -8.37
CA VAL A 105 -6.50 -8.26 -9.22
C VAL A 105 -7.12 -8.78 -10.52
N GLN A 106 -8.18 -9.58 -10.43
CA GLN A 106 -8.85 -10.16 -11.60
C GLN A 106 -9.42 -9.08 -12.53
N GLN A 107 -10.08 -8.05 -11.99
CA GLN A 107 -10.65 -6.95 -12.78
C GLN A 107 -9.57 -6.12 -13.47
N THR A 108 -8.47 -5.81 -12.78
CA THR A 108 -7.34 -5.08 -13.38
C THR A 108 -6.74 -5.87 -14.53
N MET A 109 -6.58 -7.19 -14.34
CA MET A 109 -6.06 -8.08 -15.36
C MET A 109 -6.97 -8.18 -16.58
N SER A 110 -8.28 -8.43 -16.37
CA SER A 110 -9.25 -8.50 -17.48
C SER A 110 -9.23 -7.22 -18.31
N GLY A 111 -9.25 -6.06 -17.66
CA GLY A 111 -9.21 -4.78 -18.39
C GLY A 111 -7.96 -4.59 -19.26
N ILE A 112 -6.79 -5.06 -18.81
CA ILE A 112 -5.54 -4.97 -19.57
C ILE A 112 -5.54 -6.00 -20.70
N ILE A 113 -5.95 -7.23 -20.43
CA ILE A 113 -6.02 -8.29 -21.43
C ILE A 113 -6.98 -7.90 -22.57
N ASP A 114 -8.20 -7.45 -22.24
CA ASP A 114 -9.21 -7.02 -23.21
C ASP A 114 -8.73 -5.86 -24.09
N ALA A 115 -7.93 -4.94 -23.55
CA ALA A 115 -7.35 -3.85 -24.29
C ALA A 115 -6.29 -4.29 -25.33
N HIS A 116 -5.58 -5.38 -25.06
CA HIS A 116 -4.47 -5.87 -25.89
C HIS A 116 -4.83 -7.07 -26.75
N PHE A 117 -5.81 -7.86 -26.35
CA PHE A 117 -6.21 -9.10 -27.01
C PHE A 117 -7.50 -8.88 -27.83
N LYS A 118 -7.39 -8.08 -28.90
CA LYS A 118 -8.52 -7.84 -29.79
C LYS A 118 -8.72 -9.03 -30.72
N THR A 119 -9.83 -9.75 -30.51
CA THR A 119 -10.44 -10.70 -31.45
C THR A 119 -9.58 -11.92 -31.86
N SER A 120 -9.16 -12.74 -30.92
CA SER A 120 -8.78 -14.13 -31.21
C SER A 120 -9.96 -15.06 -30.88
N GLU A 121 -10.15 -16.11 -31.65
CA GLU A 121 -11.15 -17.16 -31.39
C GLU A 121 -10.77 -18.06 -30.18
N THR A 122 -9.56 -17.85 -29.62
CA THR A 122 -9.02 -18.61 -28.48
C THR A 122 -8.82 -17.72 -27.26
N GLU A 123 -9.11 -18.24 -26.08
CA GLU A 123 -8.79 -17.57 -24.81
C GLU A 123 -7.27 -17.41 -24.64
N PRO A 124 -6.80 -16.24 -24.14
CA PRO A 124 -5.36 -16.01 -23.91
C PRO A 124 -4.81 -16.92 -22.82
N LYS A 125 -3.64 -17.47 -23.05
CA LYS A 125 -2.92 -18.27 -22.06
C LYS A 125 -2.22 -17.35 -21.06
N VAL A 126 -2.71 -17.33 -19.82
CA VAL A 126 -2.23 -16.44 -18.75
C VAL A 126 -1.51 -17.25 -17.67
N GLY A 127 -0.38 -16.73 -17.18
CA GLY A 127 0.36 -17.28 -16.06
C GLY A 127 0.68 -16.24 -15.01
N LEU A 128 0.74 -16.64 -13.75
CA LEU A 128 1.17 -15.83 -12.61
C LEU A 128 2.58 -16.28 -12.22
N ILE A 129 3.56 -15.37 -12.38
CA ILE A 129 4.97 -15.66 -12.14
C ILE A 129 5.45 -15.04 -10.82
N GLY A 130 6.25 -15.76 -10.09
CA GLY A 130 6.86 -15.28 -8.85
C GLY A 130 7.71 -16.36 -8.19
N HIS A 131 8.39 -15.99 -7.12
CA HIS A 131 9.14 -16.96 -6.34
C HIS A 131 8.39 -17.36 -5.07
N SER A 132 8.42 -18.65 -4.78
CA SER A 132 7.91 -19.21 -3.53
C SER A 132 8.90 -18.91 -2.41
N LYS A 133 8.64 -17.87 -1.62
CA LYS A 133 9.57 -17.38 -0.60
C LYS A 133 9.20 -17.83 0.82
N ASP A 134 7.95 -17.71 1.14
CA ASP A 134 7.39 -17.97 2.48
C ASP A 134 5.85 -17.95 2.39
N SER A 135 5.19 -17.88 3.54
CA SER A 135 3.73 -17.75 3.63
C SER A 135 3.15 -16.53 2.88
N THR A 136 3.96 -15.54 2.48
CA THR A 136 3.49 -14.37 1.72
C THR A 136 3.39 -14.62 0.21
N SER A 137 3.92 -15.75 -0.27
CA SER A 137 3.81 -16.18 -1.68
C SER A 137 2.56 -17.03 -1.95
N TYR A 138 1.68 -17.17 -0.95
CA TYR A 138 0.43 -17.95 -1.06
C TYR A 138 -0.47 -17.44 -2.22
N TYR A 139 -0.34 -16.17 -2.61
CA TYR A 139 -1.12 -15.57 -3.68
C TYR A 139 -0.96 -16.29 -5.03
N LEU A 140 0.17 -16.98 -5.28
CA LEU A 140 0.35 -17.80 -6.48
C LEU A 140 -0.69 -18.94 -6.59
N LYS A 141 -1.30 -19.32 -5.47
CA LYS A 141 -2.32 -20.39 -5.40
C LYS A 141 -3.75 -19.85 -5.34
N LEU A 142 -3.93 -18.54 -5.25
CA LEU A 142 -5.25 -17.91 -5.12
C LEU A 142 -5.97 -17.71 -6.45
N PHE A 143 -5.30 -17.95 -7.56
CA PHE A 143 -5.83 -17.74 -8.90
C PHE A 143 -5.77 -19.04 -9.70
N PRO A 144 -6.65 -20.02 -9.43
CA PRO A 144 -6.62 -21.35 -10.08
C PRO A 144 -6.86 -21.28 -11.59
N GLN A 145 -7.39 -20.18 -12.11
CA GLN A 145 -7.59 -19.93 -13.54
C GLN A 145 -6.28 -19.59 -14.26
N TRP A 146 -5.20 -19.25 -13.57
CA TRP A 146 -3.90 -18.92 -14.13
C TRP A 146 -2.84 -19.95 -13.74
N SER A 147 -1.95 -20.27 -14.67
CA SER A 147 -0.83 -21.17 -14.38
C SER A 147 0.14 -20.51 -13.39
N ALA A 148 0.43 -21.14 -12.27
CA ALA A 148 1.46 -20.69 -11.37
C ALA A 148 2.85 -21.05 -11.90
N ILE A 149 3.73 -20.07 -12.07
CA ILE A 149 5.11 -20.24 -12.55
C ILE A 149 6.05 -19.83 -11.42
N GLU A 150 6.66 -20.85 -10.82
CA GLU A 150 7.63 -20.63 -9.75
C GLU A 150 9.02 -20.36 -10.32
N VAL A 151 9.65 -19.30 -9.87
CA VAL A 151 11.02 -18.91 -10.21
C VAL A 151 11.88 -19.06 -8.96
N GLU A 152 13.12 -19.49 -9.11
CA GLU A 152 14.07 -19.59 -8.02
C GLU A 152 14.28 -18.23 -7.33
N ASN A 153 14.44 -18.27 -6.00
CA ASN A 153 14.70 -17.06 -5.23
C ASN A 153 16.12 -16.54 -5.52
N PHE A 154 16.21 -15.42 -6.21
CA PHE A 154 17.48 -14.81 -6.57
C PHE A 154 18.20 -14.27 -5.31
N GLN A 155 19.17 -15.01 -4.82
CA GLN A 155 20.06 -14.64 -3.70
C GLN A 155 19.35 -14.21 -2.39
N GLY A 156 18.09 -14.52 -2.21
CA GLY A 156 17.34 -14.12 -1.01
C GLY A 156 17.10 -12.62 -0.85
N ILE A 157 17.28 -11.82 -1.91
CA ILE A 157 17.14 -10.36 -1.87
C ILE A 157 15.70 -9.96 -1.53
N SER A 158 15.55 -8.95 -0.66
CA SER A 158 14.24 -8.35 -0.35
C SER A 158 14.32 -6.85 -0.12
N SER A 159 13.26 -6.14 -0.48
CA SER A 159 13.20 -4.67 -0.38
C SER A 159 13.28 -4.12 1.06
N THR A 160 12.87 -4.88 2.06
CA THR A 160 12.80 -4.36 3.45
C THR A 160 14.17 -4.03 4.04
N PRO A 161 15.19 -4.91 3.99
CA PRO A 161 16.54 -4.56 4.43
C PRO A 161 17.15 -3.42 3.62
N ILE A 162 16.90 -3.37 2.31
CA ILE A 162 17.40 -2.31 1.43
C ILE A 162 16.81 -0.95 1.84
N ARG A 163 15.49 -0.86 2.08
CA ARG A 163 14.86 0.37 2.58
C ARG A 163 15.41 0.78 3.93
N LYS A 164 15.60 -0.17 4.85
CA LYS A 164 16.19 0.10 6.16
C LYS A 164 17.58 0.72 6.00
N ALA A 165 18.47 0.10 5.23
CA ALA A 165 19.80 0.62 4.96
C ALA A 165 19.75 2.02 4.31
N PHE A 166 18.82 2.27 3.40
CA PHE A 166 18.63 3.56 2.74
C PHE A 166 18.22 4.67 3.71
N PHE A 167 17.33 4.39 4.67
CA PHE A 167 16.95 5.37 5.69
C PHE A 167 17.96 5.47 6.82
N ASP A 168 18.73 4.43 7.13
CA ASP A 168 19.84 4.52 8.08
C ASP A 168 20.97 5.40 7.51
N ASN A 169 21.40 5.12 6.28
CA ASN A 169 22.40 5.91 5.55
C ASN A 169 22.30 5.63 4.04
N PRO A 170 21.88 6.61 3.21
CA PRO A 170 21.73 6.41 1.76
C PRO A 170 23.03 6.01 1.06
N LYS A 171 24.21 6.27 1.65
CA LYS A 171 25.51 5.87 1.10
C LYS A 171 25.91 4.42 1.40
N GLN A 172 25.15 3.74 2.27
CA GLN A 172 25.41 2.35 2.69
C GLN A 172 24.39 1.36 2.16
N VAL A 173 23.65 1.74 1.12
CA VAL A 173 22.73 0.84 0.43
C VAL A 173 23.53 -0.30 -0.22
N PRO A 174 23.07 -1.56 -0.14
CA PRO A 174 23.75 -2.71 -0.75
C PRO A 174 23.68 -2.64 -2.28
N LEU A 175 24.68 -2.00 -2.89
CA LEU A 175 24.71 -1.69 -4.33
C LEU A 175 24.70 -2.97 -5.20
N GLU A 176 25.28 -4.05 -4.72
CA GLU A 176 25.31 -5.36 -5.39
C GLU A 176 23.92 -6.00 -5.53
N GLN A 177 22.95 -5.55 -4.74
CA GLN A 177 21.58 -6.04 -4.78
C GLN A 177 20.68 -5.23 -5.72
N LEU A 178 21.19 -4.15 -6.30
CA LEU A 178 20.40 -3.18 -7.06
C LEU A 178 20.92 -3.04 -8.50
N PRO A 179 20.04 -2.87 -9.49
CA PRO A 179 20.42 -2.34 -10.78
C PRO A 179 21.02 -0.94 -10.65
N LEU A 180 21.94 -0.56 -11.53
CA LEU A 180 22.62 0.74 -11.50
C LEU A 180 21.62 1.91 -11.63
N GLU A 181 20.58 1.72 -12.41
CA GLU A 181 19.49 2.67 -12.63
C GLU A 181 18.75 2.97 -11.31
N ILE A 182 18.54 1.93 -10.51
CA ILE A 182 17.92 2.06 -9.18
C ILE A 182 18.85 2.75 -8.19
N VAL A 183 20.15 2.47 -8.23
CA VAL A 183 21.13 3.21 -7.42
C VAL A 183 21.06 4.71 -7.75
N THR A 184 21.00 5.06 -9.03
CA THR A 184 20.86 6.44 -9.50
C THR A 184 19.54 7.07 -9.05
N PHE A 185 18.44 6.33 -9.18
CA PHE A 185 17.13 6.75 -8.71
C PHE A 185 17.12 7.05 -7.19
N LEU A 186 17.67 6.14 -6.37
CA LEU A 186 17.76 6.33 -4.92
C LEU A 186 18.65 7.52 -4.55
N ALA A 187 19.77 7.72 -5.25
CA ALA A 187 20.66 8.85 -5.02
C ALA A 187 19.97 10.19 -5.33
N ARG A 188 19.17 10.26 -6.40
CA ARG A 188 18.34 11.43 -6.74
C ARG A 188 17.25 11.66 -5.69
N PHE A 189 16.52 10.61 -5.29
CA PHE A 189 15.48 10.69 -4.29
C PHE A 189 16.01 11.17 -2.93
N ALA A 190 17.21 10.76 -2.54
CA ALA A 190 17.87 11.20 -1.30
C ALA A 190 18.15 12.71 -1.23
N GLN A 191 17.98 13.45 -2.35
CA GLN A 191 18.11 14.91 -2.40
C GLN A 191 16.75 15.64 -2.35
N SER A 192 15.64 14.90 -2.29
CA SER A 192 14.29 15.48 -2.33
C SER A 192 13.79 15.88 -0.94
N ASP A 193 12.80 16.80 -0.93
CA ASP A 193 12.09 17.17 0.29
C ASP A 193 11.31 15.98 0.85
N ASP A 194 10.75 15.12 -0.01
CA ASP A 194 10.06 13.88 0.38
C ASP A 194 10.99 12.95 1.17
N TYR A 195 12.25 12.82 0.76
CA TYR A 195 13.22 12.04 1.52
C TYR A 195 13.52 12.68 2.88
N ALA A 196 13.67 14.00 2.93
CA ALA A 196 13.92 14.71 4.18
C ALA A 196 12.77 14.48 5.20
N GLU A 197 11.52 14.58 4.75
CA GLU A 197 10.33 14.28 5.58
C GLU A 197 10.31 12.82 6.07
N LEU A 198 10.62 11.86 5.19
CA LEU A 198 10.70 10.44 5.56
C LEU A 198 11.89 10.16 6.49
N GLN A 199 12.99 10.87 6.35
CA GLN A 199 14.15 10.73 7.22
C GLN A 199 13.84 11.20 8.65
N GLU A 200 13.11 12.30 8.81
CA GLU A 200 12.64 12.73 10.14
C GLU A 200 11.65 11.72 10.74
N GLU A 201 10.77 11.16 9.90
CA GLU A 201 9.86 10.08 10.31
C GLU A 201 10.63 8.84 10.78
N TRP A 202 11.66 8.45 10.04
CA TRP A 202 12.53 7.32 10.38
C TRP A 202 13.22 7.54 11.73
N GLN A 203 13.83 8.70 11.93
CA GLN A 203 14.51 9.04 13.19
C GLN A 203 13.54 9.02 14.37
N PHE A 204 12.33 9.55 14.18
CA PHE A 204 11.29 9.51 15.20
C PHE A 204 10.93 8.06 15.58
N ILE A 205 10.68 7.20 14.59
CA ILE A 205 10.33 5.79 14.81
C ILE A 205 11.47 5.02 15.49
N GLN A 206 12.72 5.24 15.06
CA GLN A 206 13.89 4.61 15.71
C GLN A 206 13.98 5.02 17.18
N LYS A 207 13.85 6.32 17.48
CA LYS A 207 13.87 6.82 18.86
C LYS A 207 12.71 6.25 19.69
N TYR A 208 11.52 6.18 19.11
CA TYR A 208 10.35 5.60 19.77
C TYR A 208 10.58 4.13 20.14
N GLN A 209 11.07 3.32 19.18
CA GLN A 209 11.36 1.90 19.40
C GLN A 209 12.48 1.67 20.42
N GLN A 210 13.52 2.53 20.44
CA GLN A 210 14.60 2.47 21.42
C GLN A 210 14.09 2.64 22.86
N GLY A 211 13.01 3.41 23.09
CA GLY A 211 12.39 3.56 24.41
C GLY A 211 11.91 2.24 25.01
N TRP A 212 11.67 1.22 24.20
CA TRP A 212 11.20 -0.10 24.62
C TRP A 212 12.26 -1.22 24.47
N ALA A 213 13.48 -0.88 24.04
CA ALA A 213 14.51 -1.86 23.73
C ALA A 213 14.93 -2.70 24.95
N GLN A 214 14.74 -2.19 26.18
CA GLN A 214 15.05 -2.90 27.43
C GLN A 214 13.87 -3.73 27.96
N ALA A 215 12.69 -3.67 27.33
CA ALA A 215 11.56 -4.49 27.74
C ALA A 215 11.86 -5.98 27.45
N PRO A 216 11.48 -6.91 28.33
CA PRO A 216 11.78 -8.34 28.15
C PRO A 216 11.08 -8.93 26.93
N TYR A 217 10.01 -8.30 26.45
CA TYR A 217 9.27 -8.64 25.24
C TYR A 217 8.89 -7.37 24.48
N PRO A 218 8.81 -7.41 23.14
CA PRO A 218 8.28 -6.28 22.38
C PRO A 218 6.87 -5.91 22.85
N PRO A 219 6.59 -4.62 23.09
CA PRO A 219 5.27 -4.22 23.57
C PRO A 219 4.21 -4.41 22.49
N THR A 220 3.00 -4.76 22.92
CA THR A 220 1.80 -4.62 22.09
C THR A 220 1.02 -3.41 22.60
N PHE A 221 0.82 -2.44 21.72
CA PHE A 221 0.09 -1.22 22.03
C PHE A 221 -1.40 -1.41 21.75
N VAL A 222 -2.22 -0.80 22.60
CA VAL A 222 -3.68 -0.76 22.38
C VAL A 222 -4.10 0.68 22.19
N THR A 223 -4.85 0.92 21.11
CA THR A 223 -5.42 2.22 20.75
C THR A 223 -6.93 2.10 20.55
N VAL A 224 -7.57 3.24 20.43
CA VAL A 224 -8.98 3.37 20.07
C VAL A 224 -9.14 4.38 18.95
N ASP A 225 -10.13 4.19 18.09
CA ASP A 225 -10.45 5.11 16.99
C ASP A 225 -11.97 5.34 16.94
N ALA A 226 -12.39 6.57 16.65
CA ALA A 226 -13.78 6.95 16.48
C ALA A 226 -14.11 7.24 15.02
N VAL A 227 -14.94 6.41 14.39
CA VAL A 227 -15.54 6.68 13.08
C VAL A 227 -16.87 7.37 13.32
N VAL A 228 -16.90 8.70 13.26
CA VAL A 228 -18.10 9.51 13.54
C VAL A 228 -18.68 10.03 12.24
N ILE A 229 -19.91 9.63 11.93
CA ILE A 229 -20.62 10.00 10.70
C ILE A 229 -21.88 10.79 11.04
N GLN A 230 -22.13 11.85 10.26
CA GLN A 230 -23.37 12.62 10.30
C GLN A 230 -23.69 13.21 8.92
N SER A 231 -24.91 13.04 8.44
CA SER A 231 -25.40 13.65 7.19
C SER A 231 -24.45 13.47 6.01
N GLY A 232 -23.88 12.26 5.84
CA GLY A 232 -22.94 11.93 4.75
C GLY A 232 -21.54 12.54 4.90
N HIS A 233 -21.17 13.00 6.09
CA HIS A 233 -19.84 13.52 6.42
C HIS A 233 -19.19 12.67 7.50
N ILE A 234 -17.87 12.52 7.41
CA ILE A 234 -17.06 11.89 8.44
C ILE A 234 -16.22 12.93 9.18
N LEU A 235 -16.08 12.76 10.48
CA LEU A 235 -15.22 13.58 11.32
C LEU A 235 -13.78 13.06 11.28
N LEU A 236 -12.86 13.92 10.84
CA LEU A 236 -11.43 13.63 10.78
C LEU A 236 -10.62 14.71 11.51
N VAL A 237 -9.38 14.35 11.83
CA VAL A 237 -8.36 15.26 12.36
C VAL A 237 -7.16 15.32 11.43
N GLU A 238 -6.47 16.46 11.38
CA GLU A 238 -5.13 16.58 10.79
C GLU A 238 -4.10 16.39 11.89
N ARG A 239 -3.21 15.42 11.72
CA ARG A 239 -2.19 15.07 12.71
C ARG A 239 -1.16 16.19 12.85
N LYS A 240 -0.88 16.60 14.09
CA LYS A 240 0.08 17.67 14.43
C LYS A 240 1.51 17.15 14.51
N ALA A 241 1.67 15.94 15.01
CA ALA A 241 2.96 15.33 15.33
C ALA A 241 3.24 14.05 14.50
N ARG A 242 4.51 13.62 14.49
CA ARG A 242 4.93 12.34 13.92
C ARG A 242 4.52 11.16 14.83
N PRO A 243 4.28 9.98 14.26
CA PRO A 243 4.32 9.66 12.82
C PRO A 243 3.10 10.21 12.07
N GLY A 244 3.23 10.40 10.75
CA GLY A 244 2.12 10.84 9.89
C GLY A 244 1.72 12.30 10.07
N LYS A 245 2.64 13.21 10.41
CA LYS A 245 2.38 14.65 10.53
C LYS A 245 1.75 15.19 9.23
N GLY A 246 0.63 15.92 9.37
CA GLY A 246 -0.10 16.52 8.27
C GLY A 246 -1.10 15.57 7.58
N GLN A 247 -1.06 14.27 7.85
CA GLN A 247 -2.04 13.32 7.35
C GLN A 247 -3.36 13.42 8.12
N TRP A 248 -4.44 13.00 7.48
CA TRP A 248 -5.75 12.91 8.10
C TRP A 248 -5.89 11.60 8.87
N ALA A 249 -6.55 11.64 10.00
CA ALA A 249 -6.76 10.47 10.84
C ALA A 249 -8.16 10.46 11.44
N LEU A 250 -8.61 9.29 11.85
CA LEU A 250 -9.72 9.17 12.78
C LEU A 250 -9.31 9.77 14.13
N PRO A 251 -10.18 10.47 14.83
CA PRO A 251 -9.94 10.83 16.22
C PRO A 251 -9.70 9.58 17.06
N GLY A 252 -8.58 9.54 17.80
CA GLY A 252 -8.21 8.36 18.54
C GLY A 252 -6.79 8.41 19.10
N GLY A 253 -6.45 7.46 19.97
CA GLY A 253 -5.17 7.42 20.61
C GLY A 253 -4.97 6.24 21.54
N PHE A 254 -3.94 6.31 22.35
CA PHE A 254 -3.61 5.25 23.31
C PHE A 254 -4.58 5.24 24.48
N ILE A 255 -4.92 4.04 24.96
CA ILE A 255 -5.66 3.87 26.19
C ILE A 255 -4.80 4.20 27.42
N ARG A 256 -5.43 4.67 28.48
CA ARG A 256 -4.82 4.79 29.81
C ARG A 256 -5.11 3.54 30.64
N PRO A 257 -4.24 3.21 31.60
CA PRO A 257 -4.40 1.95 32.38
C PRO A 257 -5.77 1.81 33.09
N GLU A 258 -6.38 2.90 33.48
CA GLU A 258 -7.59 2.90 34.33
C GLU A 258 -8.88 3.16 33.54
N GLU A 259 -8.84 3.19 32.21
CA GLU A 259 -10.03 3.46 31.39
C GLU A 259 -10.44 2.27 30.54
N THR A 260 -11.74 2.16 30.27
CA THR A 260 -12.25 1.20 29.28
C THR A 260 -12.01 1.72 27.87
N LEU A 261 -12.02 0.81 26.88
CA LEU A 261 -11.83 1.18 25.46
C LEU A 261 -12.86 2.22 25.01
N LEU A 262 -14.13 2.11 25.42
CA LEU A 262 -15.15 3.10 25.08
C LEU A 262 -14.90 4.43 25.77
N ALA A 263 -14.48 4.45 27.04
CA ALA A 263 -14.15 5.67 27.73
C ALA A 263 -12.96 6.39 27.07
N ALA A 264 -11.92 5.65 26.71
CA ALA A 264 -10.77 6.15 25.96
C ALA A 264 -11.20 6.76 24.61
N CYS A 265 -12.02 6.06 23.83
CA CYS A 265 -12.52 6.54 22.54
C CYS A 265 -13.28 7.88 22.68
N LEU A 266 -14.20 7.98 23.64
CA LEU A 266 -14.96 9.22 23.86
C LEU A 266 -14.10 10.36 24.42
N ARG A 267 -13.08 10.05 25.21
CA ARG A 267 -12.10 11.03 25.70
C ARG A 267 -11.29 11.59 24.54
N GLU A 268 -10.64 10.71 23.74
CA GLU A 268 -9.81 11.12 22.59
C GLU A 268 -10.64 11.92 21.57
N LEU A 269 -11.85 11.44 21.23
CA LEU A 269 -12.77 12.15 20.35
C LEU A 269 -12.99 13.59 20.81
N ARG A 270 -13.18 13.83 22.12
CA ARG A 270 -13.38 15.18 22.67
C ARG A 270 -12.10 15.98 22.77
N GLU A 271 -11.01 15.36 23.19
CA GLU A 271 -9.71 16.02 23.35
C GLU A 271 -9.21 16.53 22.00
N GLU A 272 -9.32 15.74 20.95
CA GLU A 272 -8.82 16.07 19.61
C GLU A 272 -9.75 16.94 18.77
N THR A 273 -11.07 16.83 18.96
CA THR A 273 -12.03 17.52 18.07
C THR A 273 -12.84 18.63 18.72
N LYS A 274 -12.81 18.73 20.05
CA LYS A 274 -13.67 19.64 20.85
C LYS A 274 -15.17 19.53 20.53
N LEU A 275 -15.59 18.36 20.06
CA LEU A 275 -16.98 18.07 19.71
C LEU A 275 -17.88 18.22 20.95
N LYS A 276 -18.91 19.08 20.84
CA LYS A 276 -19.85 19.40 21.92
C LYS A 276 -21.15 18.60 21.86
N VAL A 277 -21.03 17.29 21.62
CA VAL A 277 -22.17 16.36 21.70
C VAL A 277 -22.15 15.70 23.08
N PRO A 278 -23.28 15.69 23.84
CA PRO A 278 -23.34 15.06 25.15
C PRO A 278 -22.95 13.57 25.10
N GLU A 279 -22.28 13.08 26.13
CA GLU A 279 -21.78 11.71 26.17
C GLU A 279 -22.88 10.63 26.05
N PRO A 280 -24.07 10.81 26.68
CA PRO A 280 -25.15 9.86 26.47
C PRO A 280 -25.63 9.77 25.02
N VAL A 281 -25.54 10.89 24.26
CA VAL A 281 -25.88 10.91 22.82
C VAL A 281 -24.81 10.19 22.03
N LEU A 282 -23.52 10.43 22.30
CA LEU A 282 -22.43 9.69 21.65
C LEU A 282 -22.53 8.20 21.90
N LYS A 283 -22.75 7.78 23.16
CA LYS A 283 -22.94 6.37 23.51
C LYS A 283 -24.15 5.74 22.79
N GLY A 284 -25.26 6.47 22.72
CA GLY A 284 -26.48 6.03 22.02
C GLY A 284 -26.36 6.06 20.48
N SER A 285 -25.30 6.65 19.94
CA SER A 285 -25.02 6.71 18.49
C SER A 285 -24.07 5.61 18.00
N ILE A 286 -23.57 4.74 18.88
CA ILE A 286 -22.69 3.64 18.49
C ILE A 286 -23.55 2.58 17.78
N VAL A 287 -23.25 2.34 16.51
CA VAL A 287 -23.93 1.34 15.66
C VAL A 287 -23.15 0.04 15.54
N SER A 288 -21.82 0.12 15.64
CA SER A 288 -20.97 -1.06 15.60
C SER A 288 -19.59 -0.76 16.18
N GLN A 289 -18.82 -1.83 16.44
CA GLN A 289 -17.44 -1.74 16.89
C GLN A 289 -16.67 -2.96 16.41
N GLN A 290 -15.38 -2.78 16.11
CA GLN A 290 -14.52 -3.86 15.60
C GLN A 290 -13.07 -3.63 16.01
N VAL A 291 -12.34 -4.74 16.20
CA VAL A 291 -10.89 -4.75 16.39
C VAL A 291 -10.20 -4.78 15.04
N PHE A 292 -9.14 -3.98 14.89
CA PHE A 292 -8.26 -3.98 13.73
C PHE A 292 -6.84 -4.23 14.21
N ASP A 293 -6.24 -5.32 13.73
CA ASP A 293 -5.02 -5.88 14.32
C ASP A 293 -4.01 -6.38 13.30
N ASP A 294 -4.00 -5.86 12.06
CA ASP A 294 -2.95 -6.22 11.11
C ASP A 294 -1.57 -6.00 11.76
N PRO A 295 -0.68 -7.01 11.74
CA PRO A 295 0.63 -6.93 12.40
C PRO A 295 1.51 -5.77 11.91
N LYS A 296 1.21 -5.23 10.75
CA LYS A 296 1.99 -4.19 10.08
C LYS A 296 1.24 -2.85 9.99
N ARG A 297 0.14 -2.72 10.73
CA ARG A 297 -0.69 -1.51 10.66
C ARG A 297 0.01 -0.25 11.17
N SER A 298 0.95 -0.37 12.10
CA SER A 298 1.69 0.78 12.63
C SER A 298 3.21 0.58 12.57
N ALA A 299 3.93 1.64 12.16
CA ALA A 299 5.38 1.66 12.15
C ALA A 299 5.99 1.72 13.58
N ARG A 300 5.22 2.16 14.58
CA ARG A 300 5.68 2.26 15.98
C ARG A 300 5.94 0.89 16.62
N GLY A 301 5.22 -0.15 16.17
CA GLY A 301 5.30 -1.51 16.69
C GLY A 301 3.94 -2.21 16.61
N ARG A 302 3.84 -3.39 17.20
CA ARG A 302 2.57 -4.13 17.26
C ARG A 302 1.49 -3.29 17.91
N THR A 303 0.50 -2.87 17.14
CA THR A 303 -0.62 -2.04 17.60
C THR A 303 -1.93 -2.70 17.26
N ILE A 304 -2.84 -2.75 18.21
CA ILE A 304 -4.22 -3.22 18.04
C ILE A 304 -5.13 -2.04 18.34
N THR A 305 -6.07 -1.73 17.46
CA THR A 305 -7.06 -0.70 17.74
C THR A 305 -8.46 -1.29 17.84
N GLN A 306 -9.23 -0.78 18.82
CA GLN A 306 -10.67 -0.94 18.87
C GLN A 306 -11.30 0.29 18.26
N ALA A 307 -11.90 0.14 17.09
CA ALA A 307 -12.64 1.22 16.46
C ALA A 307 -14.13 1.15 16.77
N PHE A 308 -14.74 2.32 16.99
CA PHE A 308 -16.18 2.48 17.26
C PHE A 308 -16.79 3.31 16.15
N HIS A 309 -17.86 2.80 15.54
CA HIS A 309 -18.64 3.52 14.55
C HIS A 309 -19.83 4.21 15.24
N LEU A 310 -19.85 5.53 15.19
CA LEU A 310 -20.90 6.38 15.74
C LEU A 310 -21.65 7.07 14.59
N GLU A 311 -22.94 6.85 14.50
CA GLU A 311 -23.80 7.52 13.54
C GLU A 311 -24.69 8.53 14.26
N LEU A 312 -24.37 9.81 14.12
CA LEU A 312 -25.14 10.90 14.70
C LEU A 312 -26.41 11.13 13.88
N LYS A 313 -27.48 11.53 14.57
CA LYS A 313 -28.76 11.86 13.89
C LYS A 313 -28.53 12.90 12.81
N PRO A 314 -29.11 12.72 11.61
CA PRO A 314 -29.01 13.70 10.55
C PRO A 314 -29.49 15.09 10.99
N ASP A 315 -28.74 16.12 10.61
CA ASP A 315 -29.09 17.52 10.85
C ASP A 315 -28.63 18.35 9.65
N THR A 316 -29.25 19.51 9.45
CA THR A 316 -28.88 20.50 8.44
C THR A 316 -27.58 21.23 8.79
N LYS A 317 -27.15 21.17 10.05
CA LYS A 317 -25.92 21.77 10.55
C LYS A 317 -25.05 20.75 11.26
N LEU A 318 -23.85 20.56 10.75
CA LEU A 318 -22.85 19.74 11.44
C LEU A 318 -22.38 20.43 12.72
N PRO A 319 -22.14 19.70 13.81
CA PRO A 319 -21.57 20.24 15.05
C PRO A 319 -20.24 20.93 14.78
N LYS A 320 -20.04 22.07 15.43
CA LYS A 320 -18.74 22.76 15.35
C LYS A 320 -17.66 21.92 15.99
N VAL A 321 -16.53 21.82 15.29
CA VAL A 321 -15.33 21.10 15.75
C VAL A 321 -14.12 22.02 15.62
N LYS A 322 -13.08 21.70 16.40
CA LYS A 322 -11.80 22.44 16.39
C LYS A 322 -10.69 21.48 16.82
N GLY A 323 -9.56 21.50 16.16
CA GLY A 323 -8.39 20.75 16.58
C GLY A 323 -7.98 21.08 18.01
N GLY A 324 -7.55 20.08 18.72
CA GLY A 324 -7.05 20.17 20.09
C GLY A 324 -6.10 19.04 20.38
N ASP A 325 -5.33 19.15 21.45
CA ASP A 325 -4.29 18.22 21.85
C ASP A 325 -3.32 17.88 20.70
N ASP A 326 -3.28 16.65 20.23
CA ASP A 326 -2.42 16.18 19.14
C ASP A 326 -2.97 16.46 17.73
N ALA A 327 -4.20 16.99 17.62
CA ALA A 327 -4.83 17.40 16.38
C ALA A 327 -4.53 18.87 16.03
N LYS A 328 -3.91 19.13 14.87
CA LYS A 328 -3.72 20.48 14.33
C LYS A 328 -5.05 21.11 13.92
N ALA A 329 -5.92 20.32 13.34
CA ALA A 329 -7.27 20.69 12.94
C ALA A 329 -8.23 19.52 13.13
N ALA A 330 -9.52 19.81 13.31
CA ALA A 330 -10.61 18.85 13.20
C ALA A 330 -11.65 19.41 12.23
N PHE A 331 -12.20 18.53 11.37
CA PHE A 331 -13.11 18.96 10.32
C PHE A 331 -14.05 17.80 9.89
N TRP A 332 -15.20 18.20 9.35
CA TRP A 332 -16.12 17.29 8.69
C TRP A 332 -15.80 17.22 7.20
N LEU A 333 -15.56 16.01 6.69
CA LEU A 333 -15.29 15.75 5.29
C LEU A 333 -16.49 15.03 4.65
N PRO A 334 -17.03 15.49 3.51
CA PRO A 334 -18.00 14.71 2.75
C PRO A 334 -17.41 13.33 2.40
N LEU A 335 -18.18 12.26 2.59
CA LEU A 335 -17.72 10.89 2.30
C LEU A 335 -17.25 10.72 0.84
N SER A 336 -17.84 11.48 -0.09
CA SER A 336 -17.44 11.51 -1.49
C SER A 336 -16.06 12.11 -1.76
N GLN A 337 -15.48 12.82 -0.78
CA GLN A 337 -14.15 13.42 -0.87
C GLN A 337 -13.09 12.63 -0.09
N LEU A 338 -13.45 11.44 0.38
CA LEU A 338 -12.51 10.59 1.11
C LEU A 338 -11.40 10.13 0.17
N ASP A 339 -10.17 10.50 0.51
CA ASP A 339 -8.98 10.26 -0.29
C ASP A 339 -7.99 9.39 0.48
N SER A 340 -7.78 8.16 0.02
CA SER A 340 -6.87 7.20 0.65
C SER A 340 -5.43 7.71 0.74
N THR A 341 -5.00 8.58 -0.19
CA THR A 341 -3.62 9.12 -0.22
C THR A 341 -3.32 10.12 0.91
N LYS A 342 -4.36 10.57 1.61
CA LYS A 342 -4.24 11.54 2.70
C LYS A 342 -4.42 10.93 4.09
N LEU A 343 -4.90 9.68 4.16
CA LEU A 343 -5.23 9.03 5.42
C LEU A 343 -4.03 8.30 6.03
N TYR A 344 -3.87 8.49 7.33
CA TYR A 344 -2.80 7.90 8.12
C TYR A 344 -2.96 6.39 8.25
N GLU A 345 -1.86 5.64 8.08
CA GLU A 345 -1.79 4.17 8.24
C GLU A 345 -2.97 3.44 7.56
N ASP A 346 -3.77 2.69 8.33
CA ASP A 346 -4.89 1.88 7.84
C ASP A 346 -6.28 2.53 8.05
N HIS A 347 -6.34 3.79 8.46
CA HIS A 347 -7.59 4.48 8.76
C HIS A 347 -8.57 4.51 7.58
N TYR A 348 -8.06 4.60 6.34
CA TYR A 348 -8.92 4.47 5.16
C TYR A 348 -9.68 3.14 5.15
N PHE A 349 -9.00 2.03 5.40
CA PHE A 349 -9.61 0.70 5.38
C PHE A 349 -10.55 0.48 6.56
N ILE A 350 -10.26 1.05 7.74
CA ILE A 350 -11.17 1.05 8.88
C ILE A 350 -12.49 1.72 8.51
N ILE A 351 -12.43 2.90 7.88
CA ILE A 351 -13.61 3.64 7.42
C ILE A 351 -14.38 2.82 6.39
N GLN A 352 -13.71 2.30 5.36
CA GLN A 352 -14.33 1.49 4.32
C GLN A 352 -15.03 0.25 4.88
N LYS A 353 -14.44 -0.37 5.90
CA LYS A 353 -15.03 -1.54 6.58
C LYS A 353 -16.35 -1.21 7.25
N PHE A 354 -16.40 -0.11 7.99
CA PHE A 354 -17.63 0.32 8.66
C PHE A 354 -18.70 0.83 7.69
N LEU A 355 -18.31 1.36 6.54
CA LEU A 355 -19.23 1.75 5.48
C LEU A 355 -19.74 0.55 4.65
N GLY A 356 -19.25 -0.67 4.89
CA GLY A 356 -19.62 -1.86 4.13
C GLY A 356 -19.11 -1.83 2.68
N LEU A 357 -18.04 -1.11 2.41
CA LEU A 357 -17.44 -0.98 1.07
C LEU A 357 -16.30 -1.98 0.85
N ILE A 358 -15.79 -2.59 1.92
CA ILE A 358 -14.78 -3.66 1.88
C ILE A 358 -15.17 -4.80 2.81
#